data_3d6ccfd5c4a975bfde235a87935fe27e
#
_entry.id   3d6ccfd5c4a975bfde235a87935fe27e
#
_cell.length_a   1.000
_cell.length_b   1.000
_cell.length_c   1.000
_cell.angle_alpha   90.00
_cell.angle_beta   90.00
_cell.angle_gamma   90.00
#
_symmetry.space_group_name_H-M   'P 1'
#
loop_
_entity.id
_entity.type
_entity.pdbx_description
1 polymer ?
#
loop_
_entity_poly.entity_id
_entity_poly.type
_entity_poly.pdbx_seq_one_letter_code
_entity_poly.pdbx_strand_id
1 'polypeptide(L)'
;MIADHVGIVVRNLLQSAPRFRALFPDAAYAEVFYEKENMLVGILMLQNLRLELLCPQAEDSPAGRFLAQHGEGIHHIAFSVSDLSQQFDRLQTSGFRTTSDSPYPGADGHNVFFLHPRDTGSVLCEFCEE
;
A
#
# COMPACT_ATOMS: atom_id res chain seq x y z
N MET A 1 -0.27 -4.78 -16.76
CA MET A 1 0.10 -4.67 -15.34
C MET A 1 1.19 -3.62 -15.19
N ILE A 2 1.02 -2.71 -14.27
CA ILE A 2 1.91 -1.56 -14.07
C ILE A 2 2.29 -1.51 -12.60
N ALA A 3 3.52 -1.14 -12.27
CA ALA A 3 3.89 -0.80 -10.90
C ALA A 3 3.14 0.48 -10.52
N ASP A 4 2.25 0.40 -9.53
CA ASP A 4 1.35 1.49 -9.18
C ASP A 4 1.90 2.36 -8.06
N HIS A 5 2.25 1.74 -6.94
CA HIS A 5 2.80 2.50 -5.81
C HIS A 5 3.65 1.63 -4.88
N VAL A 6 4.43 2.32 -4.05
CA VAL A 6 5.15 1.74 -2.93
C VAL A 6 4.58 2.34 -1.65
N GLY A 7 4.15 1.50 -0.73
CA GLY A 7 3.69 1.90 0.60
C GLY A 7 4.85 1.90 1.60
N ILE A 8 5.02 3.01 2.29
CA ILE A 8 6.09 3.21 3.29
C ILE A 8 5.43 3.56 4.61
N VAL A 9 5.64 2.75 5.63
CA VAL A 9 5.12 3.05 6.97
C VAL A 9 6.00 4.09 7.64
N VAL A 10 5.36 5.15 8.14
CA VAL A 10 6.03 6.24 8.85
C VAL A 10 5.39 6.44 10.22
N ARG A 11 6.19 6.86 11.19
CA ARG A 11 5.74 7.06 12.56
C ARG A 11 4.93 8.33 12.73
N ASN A 12 5.31 9.39 12.02
CA ASN A 12 4.72 10.71 12.16
C ASN A 12 4.69 11.41 10.79
N LEU A 13 3.50 11.56 10.22
CA LEU A 13 3.34 12.14 8.89
C LEU A 13 3.73 13.62 8.86
N LEU A 14 3.48 14.38 9.94
CA LEU A 14 3.88 15.79 10.02
C LEU A 14 5.39 15.99 9.89
N GLN A 15 6.18 15.00 10.34
CA GLN A 15 7.64 15.04 10.22
C GLN A 15 8.12 14.42 8.92
N SER A 16 7.49 13.33 8.47
CA SER A 16 7.96 12.57 7.30
C SER A 16 7.58 13.23 5.99
N ALA A 17 6.37 13.78 5.88
CA ALA A 17 5.89 14.38 4.64
C ALA A 17 6.80 15.51 4.13
N PRO A 18 7.24 16.48 4.95
CA PRO A 18 8.15 17.53 4.47
C PRO A 18 9.48 16.97 3.94
N ARG A 19 9.99 15.91 4.54
CA ARG A 19 11.25 15.27 4.11
C ARG A 19 11.11 14.63 2.74
N PHE A 20 10.04 13.85 2.54
CA PHE A 20 9.78 13.22 1.24
C PHE A 20 9.45 14.25 0.16
N ARG A 21 8.69 15.29 0.51
CA ARG A 21 8.38 16.37 -0.44
C ARG A 21 9.63 17.13 -0.86
N ALA A 22 10.61 17.28 0.03
CA ALA A 22 11.89 17.90 -0.31
C ALA A 22 12.71 17.05 -1.29
N LEU A 23 12.58 15.71 -1.23
CA LEU A 23 13.23 14.81 -2.18
C LEU A 23 12.61 14.90 -3.59
N PHE A 24 11.32 15.20 -3.66
CA PHE A 24 10.56 15.21 -4.92
C PHE A 24 9.81 16.53 -5.06
N PRO A 25 10.54 17.65 -5.31
CA PRO A 25 9.93 18.99 -5.24
C PRO A 25 8.83 19.22 -6.29
N ASP A 26 8.87 18.49 -7.42
CA ASP A 26 7.88 18.64 -8.48
C ASP A 26 6.68 17.69 -8.33
N ALA A 27 6.70 16.80 -7.33
CA ALA A 27 5.61 15.85 -7.13
C ALA A 27 4.41 16.53 -6.48
N ALA A 28 3.22 16.26 -7.01
CA ALA A 28 1.98 16.64 -6.34
C ALA A 28 1.83 15.82 -5.06
N TYR A 29 1.28 16.46 -4.02
CA TYR A 29 1.08 15.82 -2.72
C TYR A 29 -0.35 15.99 -2.25
N ALA A 30 -0.92 14.93 -1.68
CA ALA A 30 -2.23 14.95 -1.07
C ALA A 30 -2.25 14.05 0.16
N GLU A 31 -3.20 14.28 1.06
CA GLU A 31 -3.42 13.43 2.22
C GLU A 31 -4.84 12.90 2.23
N VAL A 32 -5.00 11.66 2.65
CA VAL A 32 -6.30 11.02 2.83
C VAL A 32 -6.30 10.22 4.13
N PHE A 33 -7.45 10.18 4.81
CA PHE A 33 -7.63 9.32 5.97
C PHE A 33 -8.34 8.04 5.52
N TYR A 34 -7.69 6.89 5.73
CA TYR A 34 -8.26 5.59 5.43
C TYR A 34 -8.88 5.00 6.69
N GLU A 35 -10.19 5.19 6.81
CA GLU A 35 -10.95 4.85 8.03
C GLU A 35 -10.90 3.35 8.35
N LYS A 36 -10.99 2.49 7.34
CA LYS A 36 -11.01 1.04 7.50
C LYS A 36 -9.80 0.52 8.27
N GLU A 37 -8.63 1.09 8.05
CA GLU A 37 -7.39 0.69 8.72
C GLU A 37 -6.85 1.76 9.67
N ASN A 38 -7.64 2.79 9.93
CA ASN A 38 -7.31 3.88 10.87
C ASN A 38 -5.90 4.42 10.64
N MET A 39 -5.65 4.92 9.44
CA MET A 39 -4.36 5.52 9.11
C MET A 39 -4.51 6.78 8.25
N LEU A 40 -3.60 7.71 8.45
CA LEU A 40 -3.39 8.84 7.54
C LEU A 40 -2.43 8.39 6.45
N VAL A 41 -2.76 8.74 5.20
CA VAL A 41 -1.93 8.39 4.05
C VAL A 41 -1.51 9.66 3.32
N GLY A 42 -0.21 9.90 3.25
CA GLY A 42 0.36 10.95 2.42
C GLY A 42 0.72 10.38 1.05
N ILE A 43 0.25 11.01 -0.02
CA ILE A 43 0.40 10.51 -1.38
C ILE A 43 1.26 11.47 -2.18
N LEU A 44 2.40 10.97 -2.70
CA LEU A 44 3.30 11.68 -3.59
C LEU A 44 3.20 11.08 -4.98
N MET A 45 2.86 11.92 -5.97
CA MET A 45 2.68 11.50 -7.36
C MET A 45 3.96 11.77 -8.14
N LEU A 46 4.74 10.73 -8.40
CA LEU A 46 5.87 10.80 -9.33
C LEU A 46 5.38 10.55 -10.76
N GLN A 47 6.24 10.76 -11.76
CA GLN A 47 5.85 10.55 -13.15
C GLN A 47 5.51 9.10 -13.47
N ASN A 48 6.18 8.17 -12.82
CA ASN A 48 6.07 6.73 -13.12
C ASN A 48 5.64 5.88 -11.93
N LEU A 49 5.42 6.48 -10.77
CA LEU A 49 5.15 5.75 -9.54
C LEU A 49 4.53 6.68 -8.51
N ARG A 50 3.64 6.14 -7.69
CA ARG A 50 3.10 6.83 -6.53
C ARG A 50 3.79 6.33 -5.27
N LEU A 51 4.16 7.22 -4.36
CA LEU A 51 4.62 6.84 -3.03
C LEU A 51 3.50 7.13 -2.04
N GLU A 52 3.19 6.16 -1.18
CA GLU A 52 2.19 6.32 -0.12
C GLU A 52 2.87 6.23 1.24
N LEU A 53 2.80 7.31 2.00
CA LEU A 53 3.32 7.36 3.36
C LEU A 53 2.19 6.95 4.30
N LEU A 54 2.32 5.78 4.90
CA LEU A 54 1.27 5.16 5.72
C LEU A 54 1.55 5.48 7.19
N CYS A 55 0.72 6.33 7.79
CA CYS A 55 0.87 6.73 9.18
C CYS A 55 -0.25 6.13 10.03
N PRO A 56 -0.01 4.99 10.70
CA PRO A 56 -1.06 4.36 11.50
C PRO A 56 -1.43 5.23 12.70
N GLN A 57 -2.74 5.28 13.00
CA GLN A 57 -3.28 6.01 14.14
C GLN A 57 -3.55 5.08 15.34
N ALA A 58 -3.36 3.76 15.17
CA ALA A 58 -3.55 2.77 16.21
C ALA A 58 -2.52 1.64 16.06
N GLU A 59 -2.07 1.09 17.19
CA GLU A 59 -1.08 0.01 17.19
C GLU A 59 -1.66 -1.32 16.70
N ASP A 60 -2.95 -1.54 16.85
CA ASP A 60 -3.63 -2.80 16.51
C ASP A 60 -4.07 -2.86 15.02
N SER A 61 -3.67 -1.92 14.21
CA SER A 61 -3.88 -1.94 12.75
C SER A 61 -2.75 -2.68 12.05
N PRO A 62 -2.94 -3.12 10.79
CA PRO A 62 -1.86 -3.76 10.02
C PRO A 62 -0.59 -2.91 9.93
N ALA A 63 -0.72 -1.63 9.59
CA ALA A 63 0.41 -0.70 9.54
C ALA A 63 1.00 -0.44 10.94
N GLY A 64 0.16 -0.37 11.97
CA GLY A 64 0.60 -0.20 13.36
C GLY A 64 1.42 -1.38 13.85
N ARG A 65 0.97 -2.60 13.54
CA ARG A 65 1.74 -3.82 13.87
C ARG A 65 3.07 -3.88 13.14
N PHE A 66 3.08 -3.51 11.86
CA PHE A 66 4.32 -3.41 11.09
C PHE A 66 5.29 -2.43 11.75
N LEU A 67 4.81 -1.23 12.09
CA LEU A 67 5.63 -0.20 12.73
C LEU A 67 6.23 -0.67 14.06
N ALA A 68 5.42 -1.36 14.87
CA ALA A 68 5.86 -1.89 16.16
C ALA A 68 6.93 -2.97 16.01
N GLN A 69 6.82 -3.84 15.00
CA GLN A 69 7.71 -4.97 14.80
C GLN A 69 8.97 -4.61 14.01
N HIS A 70 8.87 -3.72 13.02
CA HIS A 70 9.94 -3.44 12.06
C HIS A 70 10.44 -1.99 12.09
N GLY A 71 9.71 -1.07 12.72
CA GLY A 71 10.00 0.35 12.60
C GLY A 71 9.52 0.90 11.27
N GLU A 72 10.00 2.10 10.93
CA GLU A 72 9.68 2.74 9.65
C GLU A 72 10.33 1.99 8.48
N GLY A 73 9.64 1.93 7.35
CA GLY A 73 10.20 1.29 6.15
C GLY A 73 9.15 0.91 5.12
N ILE A 74 9.59 0.27 4.06
CA ILE A 74 8.71 -0.20 2.99
C ILE A 74 7.79 -1.28 3.54
N HIS A 75 6.49 -1.08 3.34
CA HIS A 75 5.45 -2.00 3.77
C HIS A 75 4.98 -2.93 2.64
N HIS A 76 4.74 -2.36 1.45
CA HIS A 76 4.26 -3.13 0.30
C HIS A 76 4.62 -2.47 -1.02
N ILE A 77 4.53 -3.28 -2.08
CA ILE A 77 4.61 -2.82 -3.47
C ILE A 77 3.29 -3.19 -4.12
N ALA A 78 2.68 -2.25 -4.85
CA ALA A 78 1.39 -2.45 -5.49
C ALA A 78 1.52 -2.42 -7.01
N PHE A 79 0.70 -3.27 -7.65
CA PHE A 79 0.61 -3.38 -9.10
C PHE A 79 -0.84 -3.17 -9.52
N SER A 80 -1.07 -2.30 -10.51
CA SER A 80 -2.42 -2.11 -11.06
C SER A 80 -2.67 -3.04 -12.23
N VAL A 81 -3.89 -3.55 -12.30
CA VAL A 81 -4.32 -4.49 -13.33
C VAL A 81 -5.69 -4.08 -13.88
N SER A 82 -5.94 -4.41 -15.14
CA SER A 82 -7.21 -4.06 -15.80
C SER A 82 -8.39 -4.92 -15.34
N ASP A 83 -8.15 -6.14 -14.91
CA ASP A 83 -9.19 -7.06 -14.42
C ASP A 83 -8.72 -7.71 -13.12
N LEU A 84 -9.11 -7.10 -12.01
CA LEU A 84 -8.67 -7.53 -10.67
C LEU A 84 -9.24 -8.90 -10.30
N SER A 85 -10.50 -9.18 -10.65
CA SER A 85 -11.13 -10.47 -10.36
C SER A 85 -10.43 -11.60 -11.09
N GLN A 86 -10.13 -11.41 -12.36
CA GLN A 86 -9.41 -12.41 -13.15
C GLN A 86 -8.01 -12.65 -12.57
N GLN A 87 -7.32 -11.60 -12.17
CA GLN A 87 -5.99 -11.71 -11.57
C GLN A 87 -6.05 -12.46 -10.23
N PHE A 88 -7.06 -12.17 -9.41
CA PHE A 88 -7.29 -12.86 -8.14
C PHE A 88 -7.45 -14.36 -8.35
N ASP A 89 -8.37 -14.74 -9.24
CA ASP A 89 -8.65 -16.16 -9.53
C ASP A 89 -7.45 -16.89 -10.12
N ARG A 90 -6.73 -16.23 -11.03
CA ARG A 90 -5.52 -16.78 -11.66
C ARG A 90 -4.44 -17.08 -10.64
N LEU A 91 -4.20 -16.16 -9.72
CA LEU A 91 -3.15 -16.33 -8.71
C LEU A 91 -3.51 -17.42 -7.71
N GLN A 92 -4.76 -17.49 -7.27
CA GLN A 92 -5.21 -18.59 -6.40
C GLN A 92 -5.08 -19.94 -7.09
N THR A 93 -5.47 -20.04 -8.35
CA THR A 93 -5.31 -21.26 -9.14
C THR A 93 -3.84 -21.66 -9.30
N SER A 94 -2.95 -20.68 -9.36
CA SER A 94 -1.50 -20.91 -9.45
C SER A 94 -0.84 -21.22 -8.11
N GLY A 95 -1.61 -21.29 -7.02
CA GLY A 95 -1.11 -21.70 -5.71
C GLY A 95 -0.71 -20.56 -4.78
N PHE A 96 -0.93 -19.31 -5.17
CA PHE A 96 -0.68 -18.16 -4.29
C PHE A 96 -1.81 -17.99 -3.29
N ARG A 97 -1.46 -17.75 -2.03
CA ARG A 97 -2.44 -17.46 -0.97
C ARG A 97 -2.72 -15.96 -0.92
N THR A 98 -3.99 -15.62 -0.83
CA THR A 98 -4.44 -14.25 -0.65
C THR A 98 -4.73 -13.99 0.83
N THR A 99 -4.60 -12.74 1.27
CA THR A 99 -4.86 -12.38 2.68
C THR A 99 -6.34 -12.16 2.97
N SER A 100 -7.17 -12.13 1.92
CA SER A 100 -8.63 -11.99 2.03
C SER A 100 -9.32 -12.98 1.08
N ASP A 101 -10.60 -13.27 1.34
CA ASP A 101 -11.39 -14.20 0.52
C ASP A 101 -11.80 -13.59 -0.82
N SER A 102 -11.78 -12.27 -0.93
CA SER A 102 -12.13 -11.53 -2.13
C SER A 102 -11.48 -10.15 -2.13
N PRO A 103 -11.35 -9.49 -3.30
CA PRO A 103 -10.93 -8.09 -3.35
C PRO A 103 -11.87 -7.20 -2.52
N TYR A 104 -11.32 -6.10 -2.00
CA TYR A 104 -12.05 -5.17 -1.14
C TYR A 104 -11.58 -3.72 -1.41
N PRO A 105 -12.38 -2.70 -1.02
CA PRO A 105 -12.01 -1.30 -1.23
C PRO A 105 -10.74 -0.91 -0.46
N GLY A 106 -9.76 -0.35 -1.17
CA GLY A 106 -8.54 0.20 -0.62
C GLY A 106 -8.67 1.67 -0.23
N ALA A 107 -7.55 2.30 0.13
CA ALA A 107 -7.52 3.66 0.65
C ALA A 107 -8.01 4.72 -0.34
N ASP A 108 -7.81 4.51 -1.63
CA ASP A 108 -8.23 5.42 -2.70
C ASP A 108 -9.62 5.11 -3.27
N GLY A 109 -10.31 4.11 -2.70
CA GLY A 109 -11.62 3.67 -3.15
C GLY A 109 -11.61 2.62 -4.26
N HIS A 110 -10.48 2.35 -4.87
CA HIS A 110 -10.32 1.24 -5.82
C HIS A 110 -10.20 -0.08 -5.08
N ASN A 111 -10.70 -1.16 -5.67
CA ASN A 111 -10.58 -2.47 -5.06
C ASN A 111 -9.14 -2.99 -5.11
N VAL A 112 -8.78 -3.73 -4.09
CA VAL A 112 -7.44 -4.28 -3.90
C VAL A 112 -7.49 -5.69 -3.33
N PHE A 113 -6.40 -6.44 -3.46
CA PHE A 113 -6.11 -7.60 -2.64
C PHE A 113 -4.60 -7.74 -2.44
N PHE A 114 -4.21 -8.47 -1.41
CA PHE A 114 -2.80 -8.74 -1.09
C PHE A 114 -2.52 -10.22 -1.18
N LEU A 115 -1.31 -10.58 -1.62
CA LEU A 115 -0.80 -11.94 -1.49
C LEU A 115 -0.14 -12.13 -0.13
N HIS A 116 -0.16 -13.38 0.35
CA HIS A 116 0.57 -13.73 1.55
C HIS A 116 2.08 -13.60 1.28
N PRO A 117 2.85 -12.84 2.09
CA PRO A 117 4.26 -12.55 1.78
C PRO A 117 5.16 -13.79 1.74
N ARG A 118 4.76 -14.90 2.36
CA ARG A 118 5.50 -16.17 2.27
C ARG A 118 5.60 -16.71 0.84
N ASP A 119 4.65 -16.35 -0.01
CA ASP A 119 4.63 -16.83 -1.39
C ASP A 119 5.40 -15.93 -2.35
N THR A 120 5.88 -14.78 -1.87
CA THR A 120 6.55 -13.75 -2.67
C THR A 120 7.84 -13.26 -2.04
N GLY A 121 8.61 -14.18 -1.44
CA GLY A 121 9.93 -13.87 -0.91
C GLY A 121 9.94 -12.85 0.22
N SER A 122 8.91 -12.87 1.07
CA SER A 122 8.70 -11.94 2.19
C SER A 122 8.39 -10.50 1.75
N VAL A 123 8.05 -10.30 0.47
CA VAL A 123 7.57 -9.01 -0.03
C VAL A 123 6.04 -9.02 -0.04
N LEU A 124 5.42 -8.06 0.65
CA LEU A 124 3.97 -7.90 0.60
C LEU A 124 3.59 -7.26 -0.73
N CYS A 125 2.90 -8.02 -1.57
CA CYS A 125 2.45 -7.57 -2.88
C CYS A 125 0.96 -7.27 -2.86
N GLU A 126 0.60 -6.08 -3.32
CA GLU A 126 -0.78 -5.63 -3.51
C GLU A 126 -1.12 -5.63 -4.99
N PHE A 127 -2.35 -6.02 -5.33
CA PHE A 127 -2.93 -5.82 -6.65
C PHE A 127 -4.13 -4.90 -6.52
N CYS A 128 -4.23 -3.91 -7.40
CA CYS A 128 -5.29 -2.91 -7.39
C CYS A 128 -5.87 -2.71 -8.79
N GLU A 129 -7.10 -2.19 -8.84
CA GLU A 129 -7.72 -1.79 -10.09
C GLU A 129 -6.99 -0.59 -10.70
N GLU A 130 -6.96 -0.55 -12.03
CA GLU A 130 -6.51 0.65 -12.75
C GLU A 130 -7.44 1.83 -12.52
#